data_0e1b4d5b7266716dd75b1a1d02d0c97b
#
_entry.id   0e1b4d5b7266716dd75b1a1d02d0c97b
#
_cell.length_a   1.000
_cell.length_b   1.000
_cell.length_c   1.000
_cell.angle_alpha   90.00
_cell.angle_beta   90.00
_cell.angle_gamma   90.00
#
_symmetry.space_group_name_H-M   'P 1'
#
loop_
_entity.id
_entity.type
_entity.pdbx_description
1 polymer ?
#
loop_
_entity_poly.entity_id
_entity_poly.type
_entity_poly.pdbx_seq_one_letter_code
_entity_poly.pdbx_strand_id
1 'polypeptide(L)'
;MPLRKAERVRTESTGFWIFGKGRFWLTNQESVAYPNRQYRSMKAAQSMTPVPVFSDGQRTLWWYQESFYWESDNLDSEAVALLIWDRERRLNSRLSRLRKMRDSVAELPASRRERIPEDVRLFVWERDGGRCQRCGASENLQFDHIVPASKGGSNDANNVELLCAACNQLKAGDVG
;
A
#
# COMPACT_ATOMS: atom_id res chain seq x y z
N MET A 1 8.72 13.55 14.97
CA MET A 1 9.01 12.13 14.72
C MET A 1 10.38 11.85 15.29
N PRO A 2 10.50 11.04 16.31
CA PRO A 2 11.76 10.86 17.04
C PRO A 2 12.85 10.15 16.23
N LEU A 3 12.50 9.33 15.24
CA LEU A 3 13.46 8.52 14.48
C LEU A 3 13.41 8.84 12.98
N ARG A 4 14.55 9.22 12.39
CA ARG A 4 14.68 9.55 10.96
C ARG A 4 15.80 8.74 10.31
N LYS A 5 15.54 8.15 9.13
CA LYS A 5 16.59 7.50 8.34
C LYS A 5 17.60 8.54 7.86
N ALA A 6 18.89 8.25 8.06
CA ALA A 6 20.01 9.13 7.67
C ALA A 6 20.57 8.68 6.30
N GLU A 7 20.10 9.32 5.23
CA GLU A 7 20.39 8.88 3.85
C GLU A 7 21.84 9.18 3.37
N ARG A 8 22.54 10.09 4.04
CA ARG A 8 23.88 10.54 3.61
C ARG A 8 25.04 9.99 4.44
N VAL A 9 24.74 9.15 5.42
CA VAL A 9 25.77 8.53 6.25
C VAL A 9 26.42 7.37 5.49
N ARG A 10 27.74 7.32 5.48
CA ARG A 10 28.54 6.26 4.84
C ARG A 10 29.58 5.74 5.83
N THR A 11 29.95 4.49 5.66
CA THR A 11 31.04 3.89 6.41
C THR A 11 32.22 3.58 5.50
N GLU A 12 33.41 3.74 6.03
CA GLU A 12 34.67 3.41 5.37
C GLU A 12 35.56 2.69 6.37
N SER A 13 36.25 1.67 5.93
CA SER A 13 37.27 0.99 6.74
C SER A 13 38.59 1.04 6.02
N THR A 14 39.60 1.64 6.66
CA THR A 14 40.96 1.76 6.11
C THR A 14 41.93 0.97 6.96
N GLY A 15 42.88 0.29 6.31
CA GLY A 15 43.98 -0.42 6.96
C GLY A 15 43.74 -1.90 7.24
N PHE A 16 44.88 -2.62 7.47
CA PHE A 16 44.92 -4.07 7.63
C PHE A 16 45.01 -4.42 9.11
N TRP A 17 44.10 -5.30 9.56
CA TRP A 17 44.03 -6.00 10.85
C TRP A 17 44.02 -5.11 12.11
N ILE A 18 45.17 -4.62 12.61
CA ILE A 18 45.26 -3.98 13.94
C ILE A 18 45.42 -2.45 13.82
N PHE A 19 45.97 -1.95 12.74
CA PHE A 19 46.31 -0.54 12.54
C PHE A 19 45.30 0.28 11.74
N GLY A 20 44.16 -0.32 11.39
CA GLY A 20 43.10 0.36 10.65
C GLY A 20 42.12 1.13 11.54
N LYS A 21 41.38 2.02 10.91
CA LYS A 21 40.27 2.76 11.53
C LYS A 21 38.98 2.55 10.71
N GLY A 22 37.87 2.31 11.37
CA GLY A 22 36.55 2.45 10.78
C GLY A 22 36.07 3.88 10.94
N ARG A 23 35.50 4.44 9.89
CA ARG A 23 35.02 5.81 9.86
C ARG A 23 33.56 5.87 9.44
N PHE A 24 32.81 6.71 10.13
CA PHE A 24 31.46 7.07 9.78
C PHE A 24 31.45 8.52 9.31
N TRP A 25 31.07 8.74 8.07
CA TRP A 25 30.89 10.06 7.49
C TRP A 25 29.46 10.52 7.75
N LEU A 26 29.31 11.55 8.58
CA LEU A 26 28.02 12.13 8.95
C LEU A 26 27.54 13.11 7.88
N THR A 27 28.50 13.86 7.33
CA THR A 27 28.32 14.77 6.20
C THR A 27 29.52 14.62 5.25
N ASN A 28 29.59 15.42 4.20
CA ASN A 28 30.76 15.42 3.30
C ASN A 28 32.07 15.93 3.98
N GLN A 29 31.94 16.60 5.12
CA GLN A 29 33.07 17.21 5.84
C GLN A 29 33.25 16.64 7.26
N GLU A 30 32.21 16.14 7.87
CA GLU A 30 32.25 15.64 9.25
C GLU A 30 32.30 14.11 9.29
N SER A 31 33.20 13.57 10.08
CA SER A 31 33.30 12.13 10.29
C SER A 31 33.77 11.78 11.70
N VAL A 32 33.37 10.61 12.17
CA VAL A 32 33.82 10.01 13.42
C VAL A 32 34.57 8.74 13.09
N ALA A 33 35.73 8.56 13.71
CA ALA A 33 36.61 7.40 13.50
C ALA A 33 36.75 6.57 14.78
N TYR A 34 36.74 5.27 14.62
CA TYR A 34 36.93 4.30 15.69
C TYR A 34 38.11 3.39 15.38
N PRO A 35 38.81 2.87 16.42
CA PRO A 35 39.78 1.79 16.25
C PRO A 35 39.13 0.60 15.52
N ASN A 36 39.89 -0.08 14.68
CA ASN A 36 39.38 -1.14 13.83
C ASN A 36 38.67 -2.27 14.63
N ARG A 37 39.20 -2.59 15.82
CA ARG A 37 38.59 -3.57 16.73
C ARG A 37 37.15 -3.14 17.13
N GLN A 38 36.98 -1.89 17.53
CA GLN A 38 35.67 -1.34 17.94
C GLN A 38 34.73 -1.26 16.76
N TYR A 39 35.18 -0.76 15.62
CA TYR A 39 34.38 -0.71 14.39
C TYR A 39 33.87 -2.10 13.97
N ARG A 40 34.73 -3.13 14.02
CA ARG A 40 34.33 -4.51 13.71
C ARG A 40 33.30 -5.06 14.69
N SER A 41 33.46 -4.78 15.98
CA SER A 41 32.47 -5.14 16.99
C SER A 41 31.11 -4.47 16.71
N MET A 42 31.11 -3.16 16.43
CA MET A 42 29.91 -2.42 16.05
C MET A 42 29.27 -2.98 14.77
N LYS A 43 30.11 -3.28 13.76
CA LYS A 43 29.65 -3.87 12.49
C LYS A 43 29.02 -5.25 12.67
N ALA A 44 29.54 -6.07 13.56
CA ALA A 44 28.94 -7.37 13.87
C ALA A 44 27.63 -7.22 14.66
N ALA A 45 27.59 -6.33 15.66
CA ALA A 45 26.44 -6.13 16.51
C ALA A 45 25.24 -5.49 15.76
N GLN A 46 25.49 -4.59 14.81
CA GLN A 46 24.45 -3.85 14.11
C GLN A 46 23.52 -4.75 13.27
N SER A 47 23.92 -5.95 12.94
CA SER A 47 23.06 -6.92 12.25
C SER A 47 21.93 -7.45 13.14
N MET A 48 22.14 -7.44 14.45
CA MET A 48 21.21 -8.00 15.45
C MET A 48 20.50 -6.90 16.25
N THR A 49 21.23 -5.86 16.64
CA THR A 49 20.75 -4.78 17.51
C THR A 49 21.22 -3.41 17.01
N PRO A 50 20.41 -2.35 17.15
CA PRO A 50 20.89 -0.99 16.87
C PRO A 50 22.11 -0.64 17.73
N VAL A 51 23.14 -0.08 17.11
CA VAL A 51 24.38 0.32 17.76
C VAL A 51 24.53 1.84 17.66
N PRO A 52 24.74 2.56 18.78
CA PRO A 52 24.99 3.99 18.73
C PRO A 52 26.39 4.24 18.17
N VAL A 53 26.49 5.07 17.12
CA VAL A 53 27.77 5.37 16.45
C VAL A 53 28.22 6.81 16.62
N PHE A 54 27.33 7.71 17.03
CA PHE A 54 27.67 9.11 17.30
C PHE A 54 26.56 9.77 18.10
N SER A 55 26.91 10.72 18.99
CA SER A 55 25.95 11.61 19.63
C SER A 55 26.53 13.01 19.74
N ASP A 56 25.70 14.03 19.45
CA ASP A 56 26.03 15.45 19.64
C ASP A 56 25.39 16.03 20.91
N GLY A 57 24.79 15.18 21.76
CA GLY A 57 24.10 15.57 22.99
C GLY A 57 22.62 15.96 22.80
N GLN A 58 22.19 16.19 21.56
CA GLN A 58 20.79 16.45 21.22
C GLN A 58 20.17 15.28 20.47
N ARG A 59 20.96 14.55 19.73
CA ARG A 59 20.53 13.41 18.93
C ARG A 59 21.62 12.36 18.85
N THR A 60 21.21 11.10 18.69
CA THR A 60 22.09 9.96 18.54
C THR A 60 21.94 9.35 17.15
N LEU A 61 23.07 9.04 16.51
CA LEU A 61 23.10 8.29 15.26
C LEU A 61 23.22 6.81 15.59
N TRP A 62 22.30 6.02 15.10
CA TRP A 62 22.24 4.58 15.26
C TRP A 62 22.54 3.86 13.96
N TRP A 63 23.30 2.77 14.03
CA TRP A 63 23.56 1.86 12.93
C TRP A 63 22.81 0.56 13.15
N TYR A 64 21.95 0.16 12.21
CA TYR A 64 21.17 -1.07 12.29
C TYR A 64 20.86 -1.60 10.90
N GLN A 65 21.18 -2.90 10.66
CA GLN A 65 20.93 -3.60 9.39
C GLN A 65 21.38 -2.80 8.17
N GLU A 66 22.65 -2.38 8.20
CA GLU A 66 23.32 -1.57 7.16
C GLU A 66 22.62 -0.22 6.89
N SER A 67 21.73 0.21 7.74
CA SER A 67 21.04 1.51 7.67
C SER A 67 21.35 2.38 8.87
N PHE A 68 21.29 3.70 8.67
CA PHE A 68 21.54 4.68 9.73
C PHE A 68 20.28 5.45 10.07
N TYR A 69 20.13 5.78 11.36
CA TYR A 69 18.96 6.46 11.89
C TYR A 69 19.36 7.52 12.90
N TRP A 70 18.89 8.76 12.72
CA TRP A 70 18.96 9.80 13.73
C TRP A 70 17.79 9.67 14.69
N GLU A 71 18.08 9.77 15.97
CA GLU A 71 17.15 9.71 17.08
C GLU A 71 17.41 10.89 18.01
N SER A 72 16.36 11.54 18.56
CA SER A 72 16.43 12.77 19.37
C SER A 72 15.73 12.67 20.74
N ASP A 73 15.14 11.54 21.08
CA ASP A 73 14.37 11.36 22.32
C ASP A 73 15.12 10.56 23.38
N ASN A 74 16.45 10.36 23.17
CA ASN A 74 17.34 9.62 24.08
C ASN A 74 16.84 8.19 24.36
N LEU A 75 16.45 7.49 23.32
CA LEU A 75 15.95 6.13 23.40
C LEU A 75 17.10 5.13 23.54
N ASP A 76 16.78 3.98 24.12
CA ASP A 76 17.69 2.84 24.17
C ASP A 76 17.67 2.02 22.86
N SER A 77 18.57 1.05 22.76
CA SER A 77 18.70 0.19 21.59
C SER A 77 17.43 -0.61 21.26
N GLU A 78 16.72 -1.06 22.29
CA GLU A 78 15.49 -1.84 22.13
C GLU A 78 14.36 -0.96 21.59
N ALA A 79 14.15 0.22 22.15
CA ALA A 79 13.15 1.16 21.69
C ALA A 79 13.41 1.62 20.24
N VAL A 80 14.68 1.85 19.88
CA VAL A 80 15.08 2.16 18.50
C VAL A 80 14.75 1.00 17.56
N ALA A 81 15.05 -0.26 17.94
CA ALA A 81 14.71 -1.43 17.15
C ALA A 81 13.21 -1.56 16.92
N LEU A 82 12.40 -1.36 17.97
CA LEU A 82 10.94 -1.42 17.89
C LEU A 82 10.35 -0.34 16.97
N LEU A 83 10.88 0.87 17.03
CA LEU A 83 10.43 1.96 16.13
C LEU A 83 10.78 1.70 14.67
N ILE A 84 11.96 1.14 14.39
CA ILE A 84 12.36 0.74 13.04
C ILE A 84 11.43 -0.36 12.53
N TRP A 85 11.22 -1.40 13.32
CA TRP A 85 10.33 -2.51 12.99
C TRP A 85 8.89 -2.04 12.69
N ASP A 86 8.31 -1.16 13.55
CA ASP A 86 6.96 -0.64 13.33
C ASP A 86 6.87 0.18 12.04
N ARG A 87 7.89 1.01 11.75
CA ARG A 87 7.98 1.78 10.50
C ARG A 87 7.99 0.87 9.27
N GLU A 88 8.83 -0.17 9.30
CA GLU A 88 8.95 -1.14 8.20
C GLU A 88 7.66 -1.94 8.02
N ARG A 89 7.05 -2.39 9.10
CA ARG A 89 5.76 -3.08 9.09
C ARG A 89 4.67 -2.23 8.43
N ARG A 90 4.57 -0.96 8.80
CA ARG A 90 3.60 -0.02 8.20
C ARG A 90 3.87 0.18 6.71
N LEU A 91 5.12 0.37 6.32
CA LEU A 91 5.51 0.51 4.93
C LEU A 91 5.17 -0.73 4.11
N ASN A 92 5.53 -1.92 4.59
CA ASN A 92 5.26 -3.19 3.93
C ASN A 92 3.76 -3.44 3.79
N SER A 93 2.96 -3.15 4.83
CA SER A 93 1.50 -3.25 4.76
C SER A 93 0.90 -2.30 3.71
N ARG A 94 1.42 -1.06 3.64
CA ARG A 94 1.00 -0.08 2.62
C ARG A 94 1.37 -0.55 1.21
N LEU A 95 2.61 -1.02 1.01
CA LEU A 95 3.07 -1.53 -0.29
C LEU A 95 2.29 -2.76 -0.72
N SER A 96 2.00 -3.69 0.19
CA SER A 96 1.17 -4.86 -0.09
C SER A 96 -0.23 -4.47 -0.56
N ARG A 97 -0.86 -3.48 0.11
CA ARG A 97 -2.16 -2.95 -0.32
C ARG A 97 -2.10 -2.31 -1.70
N LEU A 98 -1.08 -1.49 -1.97
CA LEU A 98 -0.91 -0.83 -3.26
C LEU A 98 -0.65 -1.84 -4.39
N ARG A 99 0.13 -2.90 -4.12
CA ARG A 99 0.34 -4.00 -5.09
C ARG A 99 -0.97 -4.69 -5.42
N LYS A 100 -1.76 -5.08 -4.41
CA LYS A 100 -3.08 -5.69 -4.62
C LYS A 100 -4.00 -4.78 -5.43
N MET A 101 -4.01 -3.47 -5.16
CA MET A 101 -4.81 -2.51 -5.94
C MET A 101 -4.33 -2.43 -7.39
N ARG A 102 -3.02 -2.36 -7.63
CA ARG A 102 -2.46 -2.36 -8.99
C ARG A 102 -2.82 -3.64 -9.74
N ASP A 103 -2.65 -4.79 -9.10
CA ASP A 103 -2.89 -6.09 -9.71
C ASP A 103 -4.39 -6.29 -9.98
N SER A 104 -5.28 -5.85 -9.09
CA SER A 104 -6.74 -5.84 -9.33
C SER A 104 -7.16 -4.91 -10.46
N VAL A 105 -6.45 -3.78 -10.69
CA VAL A 105 -6.68 -2.91 -11.85
C VAL A 105 -6.19 -3.57 -13.14
N ALA A 106 -5.07 -4.32 -13.09
CA ALA A 106 -4.54 -5.07 -14.23
C ALA A 106 -5.41 -6.29 -14.57
N GLU A 107 -6.05 -6.89 -13.58
CA GLU A 107 -6.98 -8.03 -13.72
C GLU A 107 -8.42 -7.59 -14.01
N LEU A 108 -8.71 -6.29 -14.00
CA LEU A 108 -9.98 -5.85 -14.55
C LEU A 108 -9.97 -6.30 -16.01
N PRO A 109 -10.76 -7.36 -16.36
CA PRO A 109 -11.02 -7.61 -17.74
C PRO A 109 -11.52 -6.27 -18.30
N ALA A 110 -11.26 -6.00 -19.56
CA ALA A 110 -11.82 -4.88 -20.30
C ALA A 110 -13.35 -5.00 -20.49
N SER A 111 -14.04 -5.60 -19.55
CA SER A 111 -15.47 -5.41 -19.35
C SER A 111 -15.63 -4.03 -18.69
N ARG A 112 -15.29 -2.97 -19.41
CA ARG A 112 -16.21 -1.86 -19.47
C ARG A 112 -17.58 -2.53 -19.47
N ARG A 113 -18.37 -2.41 -18.39
CA ARG A 113 -19.78 -2.79 -18.42
C ARG A 113 -20.30 -2.19 -19.73
N GLU A 114 -20.45 -3.02 -20.74
CA GLU A 114 -21.00 -2.56 -22.00
C GLU A 114 -22.35 -2.00 -21.62
N ARG A 115 -22.49 -0.69 -21.78
CA ARG A 115 -23.77 -0.05 -21.51
C ARG A 115 -24.78 -0.72 -22.41
N ILE A 116 -25.93 -1.07 -21.87
CA ILE A 116 -27.04 -1.59 -22.66
C ILE A 116 -27.21 -0.65 -23.86
N PRO A 117 -27.10 -1.14 -25.11
CA PRO A 117 -27.21 -0.35 -26.32
C PRO A 117 -28.51 0.48 -26.35
N GLU A 118 -28.47 1.61 -27.00
CA GLU A 118 -29.62 2.54 -27.00
C GLU A 118 -30.83 1.97 -27.71
N ASP A 119 -30.63 1.23 -28.77
CA ASP A 119 -31.67 0.51 -29.52
C ASP A 119 -32.35 -0.55 -28.61
N VAL A 120 -31.59 -1.30 -27.82
CA VAL A 120 -32.12 -2.25 -26.85
C VAL A 120 -32.91 -1.53 -25.75
N ARG A 121 -32.42 -0.39 -25.28
CA ARG A 121 -33.13 0.41 -24.28
C ARG A 121 -34.48 0.93 -24.79
N LEU A 122 -34.49 1.44 -26.03
CA LEU A 122 -35.70 1.90 -26.69
C LEU A 122 -36.70 0.75 -26.84
N PHE A 123 -36.27 -0.39 -27.36
CA PHE A 123 -37.10 -1.56 -27.51
C PHE A 123 -37.72 -2.05 -26.17
N VAL A 124 -36.88 -2.17 -25.13
CA VAL A 124 -37.32 -2.60 -23.79
C VAL A 124 -38.28 -1.58 -23.18
N TRP A 125 -38.04 -0.26 -23.37
CA TRP A 125 -38.96 0.77 -22.92
C TRP A 125 -40.35 0.66 -23.56
N GLU A 126 -40.43 0.44 -24.87
CA GLU A 126 -41.69 0.24 -25.59
C GLU A 126 -42.37 -1.07 -25.19
N ARG A 127 -41.62 -2.19 -25.12
CA ARG A 127 -42.13 -3.50 -24.72
C ARG A 127 -42.74 -3.46 -23.33
N ASP A 128 -42.05 -2.82 -22.37
CA ASP A 128 -42.47 -2.80 -20.95
C ASP A 128 -43.44 -1.64 -20.65
N GLY A 129 -43.77 -0.84 -21.65
CA GLY A 129 -44.75 0.26 -21.55
C GLY A 129 -44.33 1.36 -20.57
N GLY A 130 -43.01 1.57 -20.35
CA GLY A 130 -42.52 2.55 -19.40
C GLY A 130 -42.94 2.24 -17.95
N ARG A 131 -43.03 0.97 -17.57
CA ARG A 131 -43.47 0.52 -16.24
C ARG A 131 -42.54 -0.54 -15.68
N CYS A 132 -42.41 -0.52 -14.36
CA CYS A 132 -41.71 -1.59 -13.63
C CYS A 132 -42.41 -2.94 -13.85
N GLN A 133 -41.70 -3.93 -14.33
CA GLN A 133 -42.27 -5.27 -14.62
C GLN A 133 -42.61 -6.05 -13.35
N ARG A 134 -42.13 -5.64 -12.18
CA ARG A 134 -42.50 -6.28 -10.90
C ARG A 134 -43.70 -5.65 -10.21
N CYS A 135 -43.78 -4.30 -10.15
CA CYS A 135 -44.80 -3.63 -9.36
C CYS A 135 -45.67 -2.64 -10.15
N GLY A 136 -45.41 -2.42 -11.45
CA GLY A 136 -46.15 -1.52 -12.31
C GLY A 136 -45.88 -0.02 -12.11
N ALA A 137 -45.00 0.39 -11.21
CA ALA A 137 -44.63 1.80 -11.02
C ALA A 137 -44.05 2.41 -12.28
N SER A 138 -44.37 3.69 -12.53
CA SER A 138 -43.89 4.45 -13.70
C SER A 138 -42.76 5.45 -13.35
N GLU A 139 -42.31 5.50 -12.09
CA GLU A 139 -41.30 6.44 -11.63
C GLU A 139 -39.97 5.75 -11.25
N ASN A 140 -38.87 6.47 -11.36
CA ASN A 140 -37.52 5.98 -11.00
C ASN A 140 -37.15 4.66 -11.67
N LEU A 141 -37.50 4.50 -12.92
CA LEU A 141 -37.24 3.30 -13.72
C LEU A 141 -35.75 3.18 -14.09
N GLN A 142 -35.26 1.95 -14.04
CA GLN A 142 -33.92 1.56 -14.39
C GLN A 142 -33.94 0.33 -15.29
N PHE A 143 -33.05 0.26 -16.26
CA PHE A 143 -32.82 -0.95 -17.04
C PHE A 143 -31.94 -1.89 -16.24
N ASP A 144 -32.39 -3.10 -16.05
CA ASP A 144 -31.66 -4.14 -15.32
C ASP A 144 -31.63 -5.46 -16.10
N HIS A 145 -30.56 -6.24 -15.90
CA HIS A 145 -30.41 -7.53 -16.55
C HIS A 145 -31.19 -8.61 -15.80
N ILE A 146 -31.98 -9.42 -16.49
CA ILE A 146 -32.68 -10.58 -15.92
C ILE A 146 -31.67 -11.58 -15.39
N VAL A 147 -30.69 -11.97 -16.21
CA VAL A 147 -29.48 -12.69 -15.80
C VAL A 147 -28.35 -11.67 -15.68
N PRO A 148 -27.77 -11.49 -14.49
CA PRO A 148 -26.71 -10.51 -14.29
C PRO A 148 -25.53 -10.68 -15.27
N ALA A 149 -24.92 -9.58 -15.74
CA ALA A 149 -23.75 -9.61 -16.59
C ALA A 149 -22.56 -10.36 -15.94
N SER A 150 -22.43 -10.31 -14.60
CA SER A 150 -21.45 -11.07 -13.83
C SER A 150 -21.66 -12.60 -13.89
N LYS A 151 -22.86 -13.04 -14.28
CA LYS A 151 -23.23 -14.46 -14.49
C LYS A 151 -23.34 -14.81 -15.98
N GLY A 152 -22.79 -13.98 -16.87
CA GLY A 152 -22.78 -14.22 -18.33
C GLY A 152 -24.03 -13.72 -19.05
N GLY A 153 -24.86 -12.88 -18.41
CA GLY A 153 -26.04 -12.28 -19.06
C GLY A 153 -25.62 -11.32 -20.18
N SER A 154 -26.33 -11.46 -21.34
CA SER A 154 -26.11 -10.60 -22.51
C SER A 154 -26.83 -9.26 -22.39
N ASN A 155 -26.47 -8.30 -23.26
CA ASN A 155 -27.19 -7.05 -23.43
C ASN A 155 -28.38 -7.15 -24.41
N ASP A 156 -28.85 -8.36 -24.72
CA ASP A 156 -29.99 -8.57 -25.58
C ASP A 156 -31.31 -8.11 -24.92
N ALA A 157 -32.26 -7.63 -25.73
CA ALA A 157 -33.55 -7.14 -25.25
C ALA A 157 -34.30 -8.15 -24.40
N ASN A 158 -34.11 -9.45 -24.67
CA ASN A 158 -34.74 -10.54 -23.91
C ASN A 158 -34.14 -10.73 -22.51
N ASN A 159 -32.93 -10.21 -22.28
CA ASN A 159 -32.27 -10.30 -20.99
C ASN A 159 -32.27 -8.97 -20.20
N VAL A 160 -32.99 -7.95 -20.70
CA VAL A 160 -33.11 -6.63 -20.06
C VAL A 160 -34.58 -6.37 -19.74
N GLU A 161 -34.86 -5.82 -18.57
CA GLU A 161 -36.20 -5.45 -18.09
C GLU A 161 -36.19 -4.07 -17.43
N LEU A 162 -37.38 -3.41 -17.35
CA LEU A 162 -37.58 -2.18 -16.59
C LEU A 162 -37.96 -2.50 -15.15
N LEU A 163 -37.21 -2.02 -14.19
CA LEU A 163 -37.52 -2.09 -12.77
C LEU A 163 -37.48 -0.69 -12.15
N CYS A 164 -38.39 -0.42 -11.18
CA CYS A 164 -38.20 0.76 -10.34
C CYS A 164 -37.02 0.54 -9.36
N ALA A 165 -36.43 1.62 -8.84
CA ALA A 165 -35.27 1.56 -7.94
C ALA A 165 -35.49 0.61 -6.74
N ALA A 166 -36.68 0.60 -6.14
CA ALA A 166 -37.00 -0.27 -5.02
C ALA A 166 -36.98 -1.75 -5.41
N CYS A 167 -37.61 -2.11 -6.55
CA CYS A 167 -37.62 -3.50 -7.03
C CYS A 167 -36.23 -3.97 -7.49
N ASN A 168 -35.44 -3.07 -8.05
CA ASN A 168 -34.08 -3.37 -8.45
C ASN A 168 -33.16 -3.62 -7.23
N GLN A 169 -33.29 -2.83 -6.16
CA GLN A 169 -32.57 -3.08 -4.90
C GLN A 169 -32.94 -4.41 -4.25
N LEU A 170 -34.24 -4.78 -4.24
CA LEU A 170 -34.68 -6.08 -3.73
C LEU A 170 -34.11 -7.24 -4.53
N LYS A 171 -34.02 -7.11 -5.86
CA LYS A 171 -33.43 -8.13 -6.74
C LYS A 171 -31.93 -8.31 -6.46
N ALA A 172 -31.21 -7.22 -6.20
CA ALA A 172 -29.77 -7.27 -5.85
C ALA A 172 -29.53 -7.99 -4.51
N GLY A 173 -30.49 -7.98 -3.57
CA GLY A 173 -30.41 -8.69 -2.29
C GLY A 173 -30.77 -10.19 -2.37
N ASP A 174 -31.47 -10.61 -3.41
CA ASP A 174 -31.95 -12.01 -3.59
C ASP A 174 -30.94 -12.92 -4.34
N VAL A 175 -29.79 -12.35 -4.73
CA VAL A 175 -28.74 -13.08 -5.45
C VAL A 175 -27.61 -13.43 -4.47
N GLY A 176 -27.93 -14.26 -3.46
CA GLY A 176 -27.01 -14.94 -2.57
C GLY A 176 -26.75 -16.36 -3.03
#